data_519b36e3add4274b3a5b908ff205d2d3
#
_entry.id   519b36e3add4274b3a5b908ff205d2d3
#
_cell.length_a   1.000
_cell.length_b   1.000
_cell.length_c   1.000
_cell.angle_alpha   90.00
_cell.angle_beta   90.00
_cell.angle_gamma   90.00
#
_symmetry.space_group_name_H-M   'P 1'
#
loop_
_entity.id
_entity.type
_entity.pdbx_description
1 polymer ?
#
loop_
_entity_poly.entity_id
_entity_poly.type
_entity_poly.pdbx_seq_one_letter_code
_entity_poly.pdbx_strand_id
1 'polypeptide(L)'
;MKWPGKTARAEGVHDQSVTSDLDTLLTALYVLVDDYVVPPRTGRGHRPDLTDSELICLAVAQMMLGYHNERRWVRHVHATPELLGMFPDMLSQSGYHRRLKTAQPLLCKTIITLAALCPSWFDDLWITDGTPVPCGMSRETVKRSDLAGYANYGYCASHSRWYWGLKLYLVCTGDGMPVMWCLADPKIGEREVLAALLDNNHQLLREGQVLLADKGFSGKPFKKLTESKEIRLLRPDRKDETYRNGNLGGVRQWIESVNQTLKGQLDLERHGGRTPHGVFTRVAQRLLAMAAGIWHNWMTGVTSKRSLTAFDH
;
A
#
# COMPACT_ATOMS: atom_id res chain seq x y z
N MET A 1 6.36 -15.53 -62.96
CA MET A 1 5.89 -16.69 -62.21
C MET A 1 4.92 -16.18 -61.12
N LYS A 2 3.65 -16.48 -61.22
CA LYS A 2 2.56 -15.95 -60.38
C LYS A 2 2.48 -16.73 -59.07
N TRP A 3 2.35 -16.04 -57.95
CA TRP A 3 1.96 -16.64 -56.69
C TRP A 3 0.43 -16.74 -56.62
N PRO A 4 -0.12 -17.86 -56.17
CA PRO A 4 -1.52 -17.97 -55.88
C PRO A 4 -1.84 -17.87 -54.41
N GLY A 5 -2.97 -17.27 -54.10
CA GLY A 5 -3.96 -17.89 -53.29
C GLY A 5 -4.10 -17.38 -51.85
N LYS A 6 -5.11 -16.59 -51.67
CA LYS A 6 -5.77 -16.30 -50.39
C LYS A 6 -6.10 -17.59 -49.67
N THR A 7 -5.66 -17.68 -48.42
CA THR A 7 -6.20 -18.65 -47.49
C THR A 7 -6.92 -17.94 -46.33
N ALA A 8 -8.12 -18.39 -46.15
CA ALA A 8 -9.01 -18.43 -45.00
C ALA A 8 -8.73 -17.44 -43.83
N ARG A 9 -9.68 -16.56 -43.62
CA ARG A 9 -9.95 -15.90 -42.33
C ARG A 9 -10.09 -17.00 -41.29
N ALA A 10 -9.14 -17.04 -40.34
CA ALA A 10 -9.38 -17.64 -39.08
C ALA A 10 -10.43 -16.80 -38.34
N GLU A 11 -11.58 -17.39 -38.10
CA GLU A 11 -12.61 -16.83 -37.22
C GLU A 11 -11.99 -16.56 -35.87
N GLY A 12 -12.15 -15.32 -35.41
CA GLY A 12 -11.58 -14.85 -34.18
C GLY A 12 -12.12 -15.68 -33.01
N VAL A 13 -11.20 -16.32 -32.32
CA VAL A 13 -11.36 -16.58 -30.90
C VAL A 13 -11.51 -15.19 -30.29
N HIS A 14 -12.69 -14.84 -29.81
CA HIS A 14 -12.90 -13.71 -28.91
C HIS A 14 -12.04 -14.01 -27.69
N ASP A 15 -10.87 -13.44 -27.68
CA ASP A 15 -10.10 -13.23 -26.47
C ASP A 15 -10.99 -12.34 -25.60
N GLN A 16 -11.66 -12.96 -24.63
CA GLN A 16 -12.32 -12.25 -23.55
C GLN A 16 -11.18 -11.67 -22.72
N SER A 17 -10.68 -10.52 -23.17
CA SER A 17 -9.80 -9.71 -22.36
C SER A 17 -10.53 -9.44 -21.04
N VAL A 18 -10.06 -10.03 -19.97
CA VAL A 18 -10.56 -9.74 -18.61
C VAL A 18 -10.42 -8.25 -18.43
N THR A 19 -11.54 -7.54 -18.44
CA THR A 19 -11.57 -6.11 -18.21
C THR A 19 -11.17 -5.85 -16.77
N SER A 20 -10.17 -5.01 -16.57
CA SER A 20 -9.73 -4.60 -15.24
C SER A 20 -10.75 -3.58 -14.71
N ASP A 21 -11.66 -4.02 -13.86
CA ASP A 21 -12.65 -3.20 -13.18
C ASP A 21 -12.73 -3.56 -11.69
N LEU A 22 -13.52 -2.81 -10.92
CA LEU A 22 -13.63 -3.02 -9.48
C LEU A 22 -14.24 -4.37 -9.13
N ASP A 23 -15.26 -4.82 -9.86
CA ASP A 23 -15.98 -6.06 -9.55
C ASP A 23 -15.08 -7.28 -9.78
N THR A 24 -14.32 -7.30 -10.86
CA THR A 24 -13.36 -8.37 -11.14
C THR A 24 -12.20 -8.35 -10.12
N LEU A 25 -11.73 -7.18 -9.71
CA LEU A 25 -10.73 -7.06 -8.66
C LEU A 25 -11.26 -7.63 -7.33
N LEU A 26 -12.47 -7.21 -6.91
CA LEU A 26 -13.04 -7.66 -5.63
C LEU A 26 -13.31 -9.16 -5.62
N THR A 27 -13.80 -9.71 -6.74
CA THR A 27 -14.04 -11.16 -6.88
C THR A 27 -12.72 -11.95 -6.79
N ALA A 28 -11.69 -11.54 -7.53
CA ALA A 28 -10.39 -12.18 -7.50
C ALA A 28 -9.72 -12.07 -6.12
N LEU A 29 -9.83 -10.90 -5.49
CA LEU A 29 -9.31 -10.66 -4.15
C LEU A 29 -10.02 -11.50 -3.11
N TYR A 30 -11.36 -11.63 -3.19
CA TYR A 30 -12.13 -12.48 -2.29
C TYR A 30 -11.62 -13.92 -2.32
N VAL A 31 -11.52 -14.51 -3.50
CA VAL A 31 -11.04 -15.91 -3.66
C VAL A 31 -9.65 -16.06 -3.08
N LEU A 32 -8.73 -15.15 -3.41
CA LEU A 32 -7.36 -15.22 -2.89
C LEU A 32 -7.31 -15.11 -1.36
N VAL A 33 -8.07 -14.18 -0.79
CA VAL A 33 -8.04 -13.93 0.65
C VAL A 33 -8.69 -15.10 1.41
N ASP A 34 -9.78 -15.63 0.90
CA ASP A 34 -10.49 -16.76 1.51
C ASP A 34 -9.65 -18.03 1.50
N ASP A 35 -8.99 -18.33 0.39
CA ASP A 35 -8.21 -19.54 0.20
C ASP A 35 -6.84 -19.52 0.91
N TYR A 36 -6.15 -18.36 0.93
CA TYR A 36 -4.73 -18.30 1.31
C TYR A 36 -4.41 -17.39 2.51
N VAL A 37 -5.30 -16.46 2.86
CA VAL A 37 -4.99 -15.45 3.87
C VAL A 37 -5.76 -15.69 5.16
N VAL A 38 -7.06 -15.89 5.07
CA VAL A 38 -7.92 -16.14 6.22
C VAL A 38 -7.62 -17.54 6.78
N PRO A 39 -7.26 -17.66 8.08
CA PRO A 39 -7.01 -18.98 8.65
C PRO A 39 -8.30 -19.78 8.76
N PRO A 40 -8.24 -21.11 8.59
CA PRO A 40 -9.38 -21.99 8.85
C PRO A 40 -9.92 -21.76 10.25
N ARG A 41 -11.22 -21.65 10.37
CA ARG A 41 -11.87 -21.43 11.66
C ARG A 41 -11.85 -22.72 12.50
N THR A 42 -11.22 -22.65 13.67
CA THR A 42 -11.10 -23.79 14.60
C THR A 42 -11.99 -23.66 15.84
N GLY A 43 -12.63 -22.51 16.07
CA GLY A 43 -13.42 -22.21 17.26
C GLY A 43 -14.89 -22.66 17.16
N ARG A 44 -15.49 -22.99 18.34
CA ARG A 44 -16.94 -23.15 18.50
C ARG A 44 -17.60 -21.75 18.54
N GLY A 45 -18.79 -21.62 17.98
CA GLY A 45 -19.60 -20.39 18.00
C GLY A 45 -20.20 -20.05 16.64
N HIS A 46 -21.10 -19.08 16.61
CA HIS A 46 -21.73 -18.61 15.36
C HIS A 46 -20.70 -18.02 14.41
N ARG A 47 -20.83 -18.30 13.11
CA ARG A 47 -20.02 -17.62 12.09
C ARG A 47 -20.46 -16.13 12.03
N PRO A 48 -19.52 -15.19 11.90
CA PRO A 48 -19.92 -13.82 11.59
C PRO A 48 -20.67 -13.81 10.26
N ASP A 49 -21.76 -13.06 10.17
CA ASP A 49 -22.50 -12.92 8.93
C ASP A 49 -21.61 -12.31 7.85
N LEU A 50 -20.96 -11.18 8.12
CA LEU A 50 -19.88 -10.66 7.27
C LEU A 50 -18.58 -11.42 7.55
N THR A 51 -18.03 -12.11 6.58
CA THR A 51 -16.75 -12.84 6.68
C THR A 51 -15.55 -11.90 6.73
N ASP A 52 -14.37 -12.43 7.09
CA ASP A 52 -13.13 -11.64 7.07
C ASP A 52 -12.67 -11.37 5.62
N SER A 53 -12.92 -12.29 4.69
CA SER A 53 -12.64 -12.12 3.26
C SER A 53 -13.48 -11.00 2.65
N GLU A 54 -14.78 -10.94 2.95
CA GLU A 54 -15.67 -9.85 2.55
C GLU A 54 -15.25 -8.52 3.19
N LEU A 55 -14.85 -8.52 4.45
CA LEU A 55 -14.36 -7.32 5.13
C LEU A 55 -13.11 -6.74 4.45
N ILE A 56 -12.18 -7.59 4.02
CA ILE A 56 -10.99 -7.17 3.26
C ILE A 56 -11.39 -6.55 1.92
N CYS A 57 -12.31 -7.17 1.19
CA CYS A 57 -12.84 -6.64 -0.07
C CYS A 57 -13.54 -5.29 0.13
N LEU A 58 -14.40 -5.17 1.15
CA LEU A 58 -15.05 -3.91 1.52
C LEU A 58 -14.04 -2.81 1.89
N ALA A 59 -12.93 -3.19 2.56
CA ALA A 59 -11.88 -2.24 2.90
C ALA A 59 -11.16 -1.71 1.67
N VAL A 60 -10.93 -2.54 0.65
CA VAL A 60 -10.35 -2.15 -0.65
C VAL A 60 -11.34 -1.29 -1.43
N ALA A 61 -12.59 -1.75 -1.61
CA ALA A 61 -13.63 -1.02 -2.32
C ALA A 61 -13.85 0.38 -1.73
N GLN A 62 -13.85 0.51 -0.40
CA GLN A 62 -13.96 1.80 0.28
C GLN A 62 -12.89 2.80 -0.20
N MET A 63 -11.66 2.36 -0.37
CA MET A 63 -10.57 3.25 -0.77
C MET A 63 -10.58 3.52 -2.27
N MET A 64 -10.87 2.51 -3.09
CA MET A 64 -10.97 2.67 -4.54
C MET A 64 -12.07 3.65 -4.94
N LEU A 65 -13.21 3.59 -4.27
CA LEU A 65 -14.34 4.51 -4.49
C LEU A 65 -14.22 5.85 -3.74
N GLY A 66 -13.05 6.18 -3.18
CA GLY A 66 -12.78 7.47 -2.55
C GLY A 66 -13.52 7.76 -1.22
N TYR A 67 -14.06 6.74 -0.56
CA TYR A 67 -14.80 6.93 0.71
C TYR A 67 -13.86 6.95 1.92
N HIS A 68 -13.21 8.06 2.20
CA HIS A 68 -12.38 8.22 3.41
C HIS A 68 -13.20 8.26 4.72
N ASN A 69 -14.52 8.52 4.66
CA ASN A 69 -15.41 8.54 5.82
C ASN A 69 -16.27 7.28 5.90
N GLU A 70 -16.08 6.45 6.95
CA GLU A 70 -16.78 5.17 7.15
C GLU A 70 -18.30 5.30 7.17
N ARG A 71 -18.84 6.37 7.80
CA ARG A 71 -20.29 6.57 7.87
C ARG A 71 -20.89 6.80 6.47
N ARG A 72 -20.17 7.53 5.61
CA ARG A 72 -20.59 7.72 4.22
C ARG A 72 -20.47 6.42 3.44
N TRP A 73 -19.39 5.69 3.65
CA TRP A 73 -19.17 4.39 3.03
C TRP A 73 -20.27 3.39 3.33
N VAL A 74 -20.55 3.14 4.62
CA VAL A 74 -21.59 2.20 5.04
C VAL A 74 -22.96 2.57 4.43
N ARG A 75 -23.31 3.86 4.42
CA ARG A 75 -24.54 4.31 3.78
C ARG A 75 -24.53 4.10 2.26
N HIS A 76 -23.39 4.28 1.62
CA HIS A 76 -23.25 4.05 0.19
C HIS A 76 -23.47 2.57 -0.15
N VAL A 77 -22.84 1.65 0.57
CA VAL A 77 -23.05 0.20 0.37
C VAL A 77 -24.52 -0.18 0.50
N HIS A 78 -25.20 0.29 1.56
CA HIS A 78 -26.64 0.02 1.72
C HIS A 78 -27.53 0.66 0.65
N ALA A 79 -27.08 1.72 -0.01
CA ALA A 79 -27.85 2.43 -1.03
C ALA A 79 -27.55 1.97 -2.45
N THR A 80 -26.51 1.13 -2.66
CA THR A 80 -26.04 0.66 -3.95
C THR A 80 -26.40 -0.82 -4.10
N PRO A 81 -27.40 -1.18 -4.92
CA PRO A 81 -27.89 -2.57 -5.05
C PRO A 81 -26.79 -3.55 -5.44
N GLU A 82 -25.86 -3.16 -6.31
CA GLU A 82 -24.73 -3.97 -6.78
C GLU A 82 -23.80 -4.33 -5.62
N LEU A 83 -23.36 -3.34 -4.84
CA LEU A 83 -22.52 -3.54 -3.66
C LEU A 83 -23.24 -4.33 -2.56
N LEU A 84 -24.51 -4.03 -2.34
CA LEU A 84 -25.32 -4.77 -1.36
C LEU A 84 -25.54 -6.23 -1.80
N GLY A 85 -25.66 -6.47 -3.11
CA GLY A 85 -25.73 -7.81 -3.68
C GLY A 85 -24.45 -8.62 -3.47
N MET A 86 -23.28 -7.97 -3.54
CA MET A 86 -21.99 -8.59 -3.25
C MET A 86 -21.75 -8.79 -1.73
N PHE A 87 -22.24 -7.88 -0.90
CA PHE A 87 -22.01 -7.84 0.54
C PHE A 87 -23.32 -7.68 1.31
N PRO A 88 -24.21 -8.70 1.29
CA PRO A 88 -25.57 -8.60 1.87
C PRO A 88 -25.57 -8.36 3.38
N ASP A 89 -24.52 -8.84 4.06
CA ASP A 89 -24.40 -8.75 5.52
C ASP A 89 -23.60 -7.54 5.99
N MET A 90 -23.71 -6.41 5.24
CA MET A 90 -23.02 -5.17 5.57
C MET A 90 -23.37 -4.69 6.98
N LEU A 91 -22.34 -4.45 7.79
CA LEU A 91 -22.45 -4.06 9.19
C LEU A 91 -22.88 -2.60 9.37
N SER A 92 -23.36 -2.27 10.58
CA SER A 92 -23.47 -0.88 11.02
C SER A 92 -22.08 -0.20 11.03
N GLN A 93 -22.04 1.13 11.00
CA GLN A 93 -20.77 1.87 11.00
C GLN A 93 -19.88 1.53 12.21
N SER A 94 -20.45 1.36 13.39
CA SER A 94 -19.66 0.97 14.59
C SER A 94 -19.18 -0.48 14.53
N GLY A 95 -19.99 -1.38 13.97
CA GLY A 95 -19.63 -2.77 13.71
C GLY A 95 -18.48 -2.88 12.70
N TYR A 96 -18.59 -2.21 11.56
CA TYR A 96 -17.57 -2.13 10.53
C TYR A 96 -16.25 -1.57 11.07
N HIS A 97 -16.31 -0.44 11.79
CA HIS A 97 -15.13 0.17 12.41
C HIS A 97 -14.39 -0.80 13.35
N ARG A 98 -15.14 -1.45 14.25
CA ARG A 98 -14.56 -2.40 15.20
C ARG A 98 -13.94 -3.60 14.50
N ARG A 99 -14.67 -4.19 13.53
CA ARG A 99 -14.18 -5.33 12.76
C ARG A 99 -12.91 -4.98 11.98
N LEU A 100 -12.89 -3.84 11.29
CA LEU A 100 -11.73 -3.39 10.52
C LEU A 100 -10.49 -3.17 11.41
N LYS A 101 -10.66 -2.61 12.60
CA LYS A 101 -9.57 -2.49 13.57
C LYS A 101 -9.03 -3.87 14.02
N THR A 102 -9.92 -4.80 14.33
CA THR A 102 -9.52 -6.16 14.74
C THR A 102 -8.84 -6.91 13.59
N ALA A 103 -9.25 -6.68 12.34
CA ALA A 103 -8.68 -7.30 11.15
C ALA A 103 -7.34 -6.69 10.70
N GLN A 104 -6.75 -5.73 11.45
CA GLN A 104 -5.49 -5.11 11.08
C GLN A 104 -4.35 -6.11 10.75
N PRO A 105 -4.10 -7.17 11.53
CA PRO A 105 -3.09 -8.16 11.17
C PRO A 105 -3.40 -8.85 9.82
N LEU A 106 -4.69 -9.05 9.53
CA LEU A 106 -5.13 -9.64 8.28
C LEU A 106 -4.90 -8.70 7.09
N LEU A 107 -5.15 -7.39 7.25
CA LEU A 107 -4.79 -6.38 6.25
C LEU A 107 -3.29 -6.47 5.90
N CYS A 108 -2.42 -6.50 6.92
CA CYS A 108 -0.97 -6.60 6.72
C CYS A 108 -0.57 -7.92 6.04
N LYS A 109 -1.15 -9.04 6.47
CA LYS A 109 -0.90 -10.34 5.85
C LYS A 109 -1.32 -10.34 4.38
N THR A 110 -2.48 -9.77 4.05
CA THR A 110 -2.96 -9.66 2.67
C THR A 110 -2.00 -8.85 1.80
N ILE A 111 -1.51 -7.70 2.28
CA ILE A 111 -0.52 -6.88 1.55
C ILE A 111 0.70 -7.72 1.16
N ILE A 112 1.30 -8.44 2.12
CA ILE A 112 2.48 -9.27 1.88
C ILE A 112 2.16 -10.43 0.92
N THR A 113 1.01 -11.07 1.08
CA THR A 113 0.59 -12.15 0.18
C THR A 113 0.44 -11.66 -1.26
N LEU A 114 -0.22 -10.52 -1.47
CA LEU A 114 -0.35 -9.90 -2.79
C LEU A 114 1.01 -9.53 -3.38
N ALA A 115 1.92 -8.98 -2.55
CA ALA A 115 3.26 -8.64 -2.98
C ALA A 115 4.04 -9.88 -3.43
N ALA A 116 4.01 -10.96 -2.67
CA ALA A 116 4.72 -12.20 -2.97
C ALA A 116 4.22 -12.91 -4.25
N LEU A 117 2.99 -12.61 -4.68
CA LEU A 117 2.40 -13.13 -5.92
C LEU A 117 2.73 -12.30 -7.16
N CYS A 118 3.32 -11.11 -6.99
CA CYS A 118 3.70 -10.26 -8.12
C CYS A 118 5.12 -10.58 -8.60
N PRO A 119 5.37 -10.61 -9.93
CA PRO A 119 6.72 -10.81 -10.47
C PRO A 119 7.75 -9.82 -9.92
N SER A 120 7.37 -8.57 -9.70
CA SER A 120 8.24 -7.52 -9.15
C SER A 120 8.72 -7.78 -7.71
N TRP A 121 8.13 -8.74 -7.00
CA TRP A 121 8.67 -9.22 -5.73
C TRP A 121 10.09 -9.78 -5.86
N PHE A 122 10.39 -10.41 -6.99
CA PHE A 122 11.67 -11.05 -7.26
C PHE A 122 12.71 -10.10 -7.89
N ASP A 123 12.32 -8.85 -8.17
CA ASP A 123 13.25 -7.84 -8.67
C ASP A 123 14.31 -7.48 -7.61
N ASP A 124 15.54 -7.29 -8.05
CA ASP A 124 16.63 -6.92 -7.15
C ASP A 124 16.49 -5.50 -6.59
N LEU A 125 15.75 -4.63 -7.27
CA LEU A 125 15.59 -3.23 -6.87
C LEU A 125 14.31 -3.02 -6.06
N TRP A 126 14.47 -2.61 -4.80
CA TRP A 126 13.42 -2.04 -3.98
C TRP A 126 13.69 -0.57 -3.70
N ILE A 127 12.64 0.17 -3.42
CA ILE A 127 12.67 1.63 -3.23
C ILE A 127 12.11 1.96 -1.86
N THR A 128 12.73 2.90 -1.15
CA THR A 128 12.23 3.37 0.15
C THR A 128 12.16 4.89 0.22
N ASP A 129 11.11 5.37 0.87
CA ASP A 129 10.95 6.78 1.21
C ASP A 129 10.05 6.96 2.45
N GLY A 130 10.06 8.16 2.98
CA GLY A 130 9.22 8.55 4.09
C GLY A 130 8.26 9.69 3.73
N THR A 131 6.95 9.48 3.91
CA THR A 131 5.93 10.47 3.60
C THR A 131 5.14 10.92 4.84
N PRO A 132 4.78 12.22 5.01
CA PRO A 132 3.95 12.69 6.11
C PRO A 132 2.57 12.06 6.16
N VAL A 133 2.11 11.75 7.37
CA VAL A 133 0.74 11.33 7.70
C VAL A 133 0.18 12.32 8.73
N PRO A 134 -0.39 13.46 8.30
CA PRO A 134 -0.89 14.48 9.19
C PRO A 134 -2.10 13.98 10.01
N CYS A 135 -2.07 14.18 11.33
CA CYS A 135 -3.10 13.71 12.25
C CYS A 135 -3.92 14.82 12.91
N GLY A 136 -3.46 16.05 12.86
CA GLY A 136 -4.15 17.19 13.44
C GLY A 136 -3.78 18.50 12.75
N MET A 137 -4.76 19.42 12.71
CA MET A 137 -4.63 20.71 12.02
C MET A 137 -4.55 21.90 12.98
N SER A 138 -5.04 21.75 14.21
CA SER A 138 -5.06 22.83 15.20
C SER A 138 -4.28 22.47 16.47
N ARG A 139 -3.77 23.49 17.17
CA ARG A 139 -3.08 23.31 18.45
C ARG A 139 -3.97 22.67 19.50
N GLU A 140 -5.27 22.95 19.51
CA GLU A 140 -6.22 22.35 20.46
C GLU A 140 -6.45 20.87 20.15
N THR A 141 -6.54 20.49 18.86
CA THR A 141 -6.58 19.07 18.46
C THR A 141 -5.34 18.33 18.93
N VAL A 142 -4.16 18.90 18.76
CA VAL A 142 -2.89 18.31 19.17
C VAL A 142 -2.86 18.03 20.69
N LYS A 143 -3.30 18.99 21.52
CA LYS A 143 -3.27 18.87 22.99
C LYS A 143 -4.23 17.82 23.52
N ARG A 144 -5.38 17.61 22.87
CA ARG A 144 -6.46 16.73 23.32
C ARG A 144 -6.53 15.40 22.59
N SER A 145 -5.59 15.13 21.71
CA SER A 145 -5.58 13.93 20.89
C SER A 145 -5.03 12.73 21.64
N ASP A 146 -5.66 11.58 21.46
CA ASP A 146 -5.13 10.28 21.93
C ASP A 146 -3.80 9.91 21.24
N LEU A 147 -3.39 10.69 20.24
CA LEU A 147 -2.10 10.57 19.56
C LEU A 147 -0.98 11.37 20.25
N ALA A 148 -1.29 12.13 21.31
CA ALA A 148 -0.27 12.81 22.10
C ALA A 148 0.71 11.77 22.68
N GLY A 149 2.02 12.02 22.49
CA GLY A 149 3.06 11.06 22.86
C GLY A 149 3.45 10.05 21.76
N TYR A 150 2.64 9.89 20.70
CA TYR A 150 2.94 9.09 19.53
C TYR A 150 3.23 9.96 18.29
N ALA A 151 2.42 10.99 18.08
CA ALA A 151 2.57 11.93 16.99
C ALA A 151 3.35 13.17 17.42
N ASN A 152 4.08 13.77 16.50
CA ASN A 152 4.90 14.94 16.76
C ASN A 152 4.89 15.92 15.56
N TYR A 153 5.54 17.09 15.75
CA TYR A 153 5.73 18.04 14.65
C TYR A 153 6.88 17.58 13.75
N GLY A 154 6.59 17.48 12.45
CA GLY A 154 7.54 17.24 11.40
C GLY A 154 7.50 18.36 10.35
N TYR A 155 8.58 18.49 9.59
CA TYR A 155 8.66 19.40 8.46
C TYR A 155 8.71 18.64 7.15
N CYS A 156 7.81 18.98 6.24
CA CYS A 156 7.78 18.43 4.88
C CYS A 156 8.50 19.38 3.93
N ALA A 157 9.75 19.05 3.58
CA ALA A 157 10.58 19.93 2.76
C ALA A 157 10.03 20.12 1.34
N SER A 158 9.44 19.07 0.73
CA SER A 158 8.88 19.13 -0.62
C SER A 158 7.69 20.08 -0.75
N HIS A 159 6.97 20.32 0.34
CA HIS A 159 5.82 21.24 0.40
C HIS A 159 6.08 22.48 1.27
N SER A 160 7.28 22.63 1.81
CA SER A 160 7.69 23.75 2.69
C SER A 160 6.70 24.01 3.84
N ARG A 161 6.14 22.94 4.43
CA ARG A 161 5.11 23.05 5.47
C ARG A 161 5.41 22.20 6.69
N TRP A 162 5.02 22.72 7.86
CA TRP A 162 4.95 21.95 9.09
C TRP A 162 3.67 21.13 9.14
N TYR A 163 3.75 19.95 9.73
CA TYR A 163 2.59 19.11 10.05
C TYR A 163 2.74 18.54 11.46
N TRP A 164 1.63 18.16 12.07
CA TRP A 164 1.63 17.35 13.28
C TRP A 164 1.00 15.99 12.95
N GLY A 165 1.72 14.93 13.24
CA GLY A 165 1.28 13.59 12.88
C GLY A 165 2.39 12.56 13.01
N LEU A 166 2.30 11.54 12.19
CA LEU A 166 3.29 10.48 12.03
C LEU A 166 3.97 10.60 10.66
N LYS A 167 5.03 9.83 10.47
CA LYS A 167 5.67 9.65 9.16
C LYS A 167 5.54 8.19 8.75
N LEU A 168 4.99 7.93 7.58
CA LEU A 168 4.98 6.62 6.96
C LEU A 168 6.32 6.38 6.30
N TYR A 169 7.01 5.31 6.69
CA TYR A 169 8.16 4.77 5.98
C TYR A 169 7.71 3.54 5.22
N LEU A 170 7.93 3.54 3.91
CA LEU A 170 7.49 2.51 3.00
C LEU A 170 8.69 1.98 2.21
N VAL A 171 8.81 0.66 2.14
CA VAL A 171 9.65 -0.04 1.18
C VAL A 171 8.74 -0.72 0.18
N CYS A 172 8.95 -0.48 -1.09
CA CYS A 172 8.17 -1.06 -2.18
C CYS A 172 9.06 -1.56 -3.31
N THR A 173 8.52 -2.39 -4.18
CA THR A 173 9.16 -2.81 -5.43
C THR A 173 9.23 -1.65 -6.43
N GLY A 174 9.89 -1.83 -7.56
CA GLY A 174 10.02 -0.81 -8.60
C GLY A 174 8.69 -0.33 -9.19
N ASP A 175 7.67 -1.17 -9.24
CA ASP A 175 6.31 -0.81 -9.67
C ASP A 175 5.44 -0.23 -8.55
N GLY A 176 5.98 -0.14 -7.33
CA GLY A 176 5.33 0.48 -6.18
C GLY A 176 4.53 -0.47 -5.29
N MET A 177 4.66 -1.79 -5.46
CA MET A 177 4.03 -2.78 -4.60
C MET A 177 4.59 -2.67 -3.17
N PRO A 178 3.76 -2.43 -2.13
CA PRO A 178 4.22 -2.37 -0.75
C PRO A 178 4.79 -3.71 -0.29
N VAL A 179 6.00 -3.68 0.28
CA VAL A 179 6.68 -4.87 0.82
C VAL A 179 6.76 -4.80 2.35
N MET A 180 7.25 -3.71 2.88
CA MET A 180 7.30 -3.45 4.33
C MET A 180 7.08 -1.98 4.63
N TRP A 181 6.50 -1.69 5.77
CA TRP A 181 6.18 -0.32 6.17
C TRP A 181 6.03 -0.16 7.68
N CYS A 182 6.20 1.05 8.16
CA CYS A 182 5.88 1.43 9.53
C CYS A 182 5.45 2.89 9.63
N LEU A 183 4.81 3.23 10.74
CA LEU A 183 4.55 4.60 11.15
C LEU A 183 5.47 4.96 12.31
N ALA A 184 6.13 6.09 12.21
CA ALA A 184 7.05 6.57 13.25
C ALA A 184 6.82 8.04 13.58
N ASP A 185 7.26 8.44 14.76
CA ASP A 185 7.36 9.85 15.16
C ASP A 185 8.32 10.58 14.21
N PRO A 186 7.92 11.72 13.60
CA PRO A 186 8.77 12.50 12.71
C PRO A 186 10.09 12.98 13.34
N LYS A 187 10.21 12.95 14.66
CA LYS A 187 11.44 13.31 15.39
C LYS A 187 12.50 12.22 15.40
N ILE A 188 12.10 10.98 15.16
CA ILE A 188 13.05 9.86 15.06
C ILE A 188 13.79 9.97 13.71
N GLY A 189 15.09 9.75 13.74
CA GLY A 189 15.94 9.83 12.55
C GLY A 189 15.53 8.81 11.49
N GLU A 190 15.40 9.24 10.22
CA GLU A 190 14.96 8.37 9.11
C GLU A 190 15.80 7.09 8.98
N ARG A 191 17.10 7.18 9.23
CA ARG A 191 18.02 6.02 9.20
C ARG A 191 17.74 5.04 10.31
N GLU A 192 17.40 5.54 11.49
CA GLU A 192 17.06 4.72 12.65
C GLU A 192 15.76 3.95 12.41
N VAL A 193 14.74 4.64 11.89
CA VAL A 193 13.45 4.00 11.57
C VAL A 193 13.61 2.95 10.47
N LEU A 194 14.35 3.27 9.40
CA LEU A 194 14.57 2.31 8.33
C LEU A 194 15.42 1.12 8.79
N ALA A 195 16.42 1.35 9.65
CA ALA A 195 17.21 0.28 10.25
C ALA A 195 16.32 -0.69 11.02
N ALA A 196 15.47 -0.17 11.91
CA ALA A 196 14.53 -0.98 12.68
C ALA A 196 13.51 -1.71 11.77
N LEU A 197 13.06 -1.07 10.69
CA LEU A 197 12.15 -1.68 9.73
C LEU A 197 12.80 -2.88 9.01
N LEU A 198 14.05 -2.72 8.56
CA LEU A 198 14.83 -3.80 7.92
C LEU A 198 15.17 -4.92 8.91
N ASP A 199 15.48 -4.59 10.17
CA ASP A 199 15.77 -5.58 11.22
C ASP A 199 14.54 -6.44 11.53
N ASN A 200 13.38 -5.82 11.71
CA ASN A 200 12.13 -6.52 12.03
C ASN A 200 11.57 -7.33 10.86
N ASN A 201 12.04 -7.10 9.64
CA ASN A 201 11.58 -7.77 8.42
C ASN A 201 12.74 -8.44 7.67
N HIS A 202 13.82 -8.82 8.37
CA HIS A 202 15.01 -9.39 7.75
C HIS A 202 14.72 -10.64 6.90
N GLN A 203 13.69 -11.42 7.27
CA GLN A 203 13.25 -12.61 6.52
C GLN A 203 12.71 -12.31 5.12
N LEU A 204 12.36 -11.05 4.82
CA LEU A 204 11.90 -10.62 3.49
C LEU A 204 13.05 -10.15 2.59
N LEU A 205 14.24 -9.92 3.19
CA LEU A 205 15.40 -9.41 2.48
C LEU A 205 16.13 -10.58 1.79
N ARG A 206 16.73 -10.29 0.63
CA ARG A 206 17.52 -11.23 -0.14
C ARG A 206 18.96 -10.74 -0.24
N GLU A 207 19.90 -11.67 -0.27
CA GLU A 207 21.29 -11.36 -0.55
C GLU A 207 21.43 -10.62 -1.89
N GLY A 208 22.20 -9.54 -1.90
CA GLY A 208 22.38 -8.70 -3.09
C GLY A 208 21.23 -7.73 -3.39
N GLN A 209 20.16 -7.71 -2.57
CA GLN A 209 19.04 -6.78 -2.74
C GLN A 209 19.53 -5.34 -2.81
N VAL A 210 19.14 -4.61 -3.84
CA VAL A 210 19.43 -3.19 -4.00
C VAL A 210 18.29 -2.39 -3.38
N LEU A 211 18.61 -1.54 -2.40
CA LEU A 211 17.66 -0.62 -1.79
C LEU A 211 17.97 0.81 -2.24
N LEU A 212 17.09 1.38 -3.05
CA LEU A 212 17.16 2.78 -3.44
C LEU A 212 16.52 3.66 -2.37
N ALA A 213 17.26 4.64 -1.88
CA ALA A 213 16.82 5.58 -0.86
C ALA A 213 17.20 7.03 -1.22
N ASP A 214 16.63 8.01 -0.51
CA ASP A 214 17.05 9.42 -0.68
C ASP A 214 18.46 9.66 -0.11
N LYS A 215 19.08 10.76 -0.52
CA LYS A 215 20.43 11.20 -0.06
C LYS A 215 20.54 11.35 1.46
N GLY A 216 19.42 11.50 2.18
CA GLY A 216 19.34 11.54 3.62
C GLY A 216 19.84 10.26 4.32
N PHE A 217 19.75 9.11 3.63
CA PHE A 217 20.20 7.82 4.14
C PHE A 217 21.70 7.57 4.03
N SER A 218 22.51 8.63 4.06
CA SER A 218 23.96 8.56 4.11
C SER A 218 24.49 8.40 5.54
N GLY A 219 25.69 7.79 5.70
CA GLY A 219 26.39 7.69 6.98
C GLY A 219 26.99 6.32 7.21
N LYS A 220 28.18 6.29 7.83
CA LYS A 220 28.95 5.05 8.09
C LYS A 220 28.16 3.99 8.89
N PRO A 221 27.39 4.33 9.95
CA PRO A 221 26.64 3.33 10.71
C PRO A 221 25.55 2.65 9.86
N PHE A 222 24.78 3.44 9.07
CA PHE A 222 23.73 2.89 8.23
C PHE A 222 24.30 2.05 7.07
N LYS A 223 25.44 2.46 6.50
CA LYS A 223 26.14 1.67 5.49
C LYS A 223 26.60 0.32 6.06
N LYS A 224 27.18 0.30 7.26
CA LYS A 224 27.57 -0.96 7.93
C LYS A 224 26.37 -1.89 8.18
N LEU A 225 25.22 -1.32 8.56
CA LEU A 225 23.98 -2.08 8.74
C LEU A 225 23.53 -2.73 7.43
N THR A 226 23.47 -1.98 6.33
CA THR A 226 23.06 -2.54 5.04
C THR A 226 24.05 -3.59 4.54
N GLU A 227 25.35 -3.37 4.72
CA GLU A 227 26.39 -4.35 4.40
C GLU A 227 26.26 -5.63 5.24
N SER A 228 25.98 -5.53 6.53
CA SER A 228 25.77 -6.72 7.41
C SER A 228 24.52 -7.53 7.05
N LYS A 229 23.58 -6.94 6.29
CA LYS A 229 22.39 -7.61 5.76
C LYS A 229 22.53 -8.00 4.29
N GLU A 230 23.75 -7.86 3.74
CA GLU A 230 24.04 -8.15 2.34
C GLU A 230 23.17 -7.34 1.36
N ILE A 231 22.72 -6.12 1.80
CA ILE A 231 21.94 -5.20 1.01
C ILE A 231 22.84 -4.12 0.43
N ARG A 232 22.70 -3.86 -0.85
CA ARG A 232 23.34 -2.75 -1.53
C ARG A 232 22.49 -1.49 -1.45
N LEU A 233 22.93 -0.49 -0.66
CA LEU A 233 22.27 0.81 -0.62
C LEU A 233 22.66 1.64 -1.85
N LEU A 234 21.65 2.06 -2.64
CA LEU A 234 21.80 2.98 -3.74
C LEU A 234 21.09 4.29 -3.37
N ARG A 235 21.79 5.42 -3.51
CA ARG A 235 21.28 6.74 -3.21
C ARG A 235 21.96 7.81 -4.06
N PRO A 236 21.34 8.98 -4.27
CA PRO A 236 22.01 10.11 -4.91
C PRO A 236 23.25 10.55 -4.11
N ASP A 237 24.27 10.95 -4.84
CA ASP A 237 25.54 11.36 -4.27
C ASP A 237 25.40 12.71 -3.54
N ARG A 238 26.19 12.89 -2.49
CA ARG A 238 26.42 14.19 -1.87
C ARG A 238 27.49 14.94 -2.62
N LYS A 239 27.48 16.27 -2.50
CA LYS A 239 28.46 17.14 -3.17
C LYS A 239 29.89 16.89 -2.73
N ASP A 240 30.08 16.38 -1.52
CA ASP A 240 31.35 16.11 -0.85
C ASP A 240 31.86 14.68 -1.06
N GLU A 241 31.17 13.85 -1.85
CA GLU A 241 31.55 12.45 -2.11
C GLU A 241 32.40 12.33 -3.41
N THR A 242 33.46 11.55 -3.29
CA THR A 242 34.43 11.31 -4.39
C THR A 242 33.92 10.28 -5.38
N TYR A 243 33.21 9.24 -4.88
CA TYR A 243 32.60 8.21 -5.72
C TYR A 243 31.15 8.57 -6.03
N ARG A 244 30.75 8.42 -7.29
CA ARG A 244 29.42 8.80 -7.76
C ARG A 244 28.67 7.59 -8.34
N ASN A 245 27.41 7.43 -7.89
CA ASN A 245 26.52 6.37 -8.37
C ASN A 245 25.85 6.71 -9.72
N GLY A 246 26.15 7.86 -10.31
CA GLY A 246 25.53 8.33 -11.54
C GLY A 246 24.20 9.06 -11.33
N ASN A 247 23.47 9.31 -12.43
CA ASN A 247 22.21 10.06 -12.38
C ASN A 247 21.04 9.16 -11.98
N LEU A 248 20.57 9.27 -10.75
CA LEU A 248 19.42 8.52 -10.20
C LEU A 248 18.10 9.32 -10.29
N GLY A 249 18.06 10.43 -11.04
CA GLY A 249 16.89 11.32 -11.12
C GLY A 249 15.61 10.60 -11.57
N GLY A 250 15.70 9.75 -12.59
CA GLY A 250 14.55 9.00 -13.09
C GLY A 250 13.98 8.00 -12.09
N VAL A 251 14.85 7.35 -11.33
CA VAL A 251 14.41 6.34 -10.34
C VAL A 251 13.76 7.00 -9.12
N ARG A 252 14.19 8.20 -8.76
CA ARG A 252 13.57 9.00 -7.69
C ARG A 252 12.11 9.35 -8.02
N GLN A 253 11.80 9.62 -9.28
CA GLN A 253 10.43 9.88 -9.73
C GLN A 253 9.48 8.71 -9.46
N TRP A 254 9.98 7.48 -9.40
CA TRP A 254 9.15 6.30 -9.10
C TRP A 254 8.57 6.36 -7.69
N ILE A 255 9.39 6.64 -6.68
CA ILE A 255 8.90 6.72 -5.29
C ILE A 255 8.03 7.96 -5.07
N GLU A 256 8.35 9.08 -5.73
CA GLU A 256 7.49 10.28 -5.71
C GLU A 256 6.10 9.94 -6.29
N SER A 257 6.04 9.17 -7.37
CA SER A 257 4.80 8.69 -7.98
C SER A 257 4.02 7.73 -7.07
N VAL A 258 4.69 6.84 -6.30
CA VAL A 258 4.04 5.99 -5.28
C VAL A 258 3.38 6.87 -4.20
N ASN A 259 4.12 7.85 -3.69
CA ASN A 259 3.59 8.79 -2.70
C ASN A 259 2.42 9.61 -3.25
N GLN A 260 2.45 9.98 -4.53
CA GLN A 260 1.36 10.69 -5.19
C GLN A 260 0.10 9.82 -5.30
N THR A 261 0.23 8.54 -5.62
CA THR A 261 -0.90 7.58 -5.61
C THR A 261 -1.54 7.51 -4.21
N LEU A 262 -0.72 7.35 -3.16
CA LEU A 262 -1.21 7.28 -1.79
C LEU A 262 -1.90 8.57 -1.33
N LYS A 263 -1.36 9.75 -1.69
CA LYS A 263 -1.90 11.06 -1.26
C LYS A 263 -3.06 11.54 -2.12
N GLY A 264 -2.93 11.41 -3.45
CA GLY A 264 -3.88 11.97 -4.41
C GLY A 264 -5.07 11.05 -4.68
N GLN A 265 -4.84 9.75 -4.91
CA GLN A 265 -5.91 8.82 -5.25
C GLN A 265 -6.49 8.12 -4.00
N LEU A 266 -5.66 7.79 -3.01
CA LEU A 266 -6.07 7.05 -1.82
C LEU A 266 -6.23 7.91 -0.57
N ASP A 267 -6.19 9.23 -0.69
CA ASP A 267 -6.45 10.19 0.40
C ASP A 267 -5.66 9.91 1.69
N LEU A 268 -4.35 9.60 1.58
CA LEU A 268 -3.52 9.27 2.75
C LEU A 268 -3.56 10.35 3.82
N GLU A 269 -3.60 11.62 3.44
CA GLU A 269 -3.64 12.76 4.36
C GLU A 269 -5.02 12.94 5.02
N ARG A 270 -6.08 12.31 4.48
CA ARG A 270 -7.46 12.32 5.01
C ARG A 270 -7.85 11.01 5.68
N HIS A 271 -6.90 10.30 6.27
CA HIS A 271 -7.14 8.98 6.86
C HIS A 271 -8.17 8.95 8.00
N GLY A 272 -8.40 10.05 8.69
CA GLY A 272 -9.43 10.18 9.74
C GLY A 272 -9.18 9.38 11.03
N GLY A 273 -8.02 8.75 11.18
CA GLY A 273 -7.64 8.04 12.41
C GLY A 273 -7.35 9.02 13.55
N ARG A 274 -7.84 8.71 14.76
CA ARG A 274 -7.71 9.55 15.95
C ARG A 274 -6.91 8.89 17.09
N THR A 275 -6.63 7.60 16.98
CA THR A 275 -5.83 6.82 17.91
C THR A 275 -4.67 6.17 17.15
N PRO A 276 -3.56 5.76 17.81
CA PRO A 276 -2.44 5.08 17.14
C PRO A 276 -2.89 3.89 16.31
N HIS A 277 -3.67 2.99 16.90
CA HIS A 277 -4.25 1.84 16.20
C HIS A 277 -5.17 2.27 15.04
N GLY A 278 -5.98 3.32 15.23
CA GLY A 278 -6.86 3.84 14.17
C GLY A 278 -6.07 4.41 12.99
N VAL A 279 -5.01 5.17 13.22
CA VAL A 279 -4.15 5.68 12.14
C VAL A 279 -3.47 4.52 11.40
N PHE A 280 -2.90 3.56 12.15
CA PHE A 280 -2.27 2.39 11.56
C PHE A 280 -3.24 1.61 10.66
N THR A 281 -4.44 1.29 11.16
CA THR A 281 -5.48 0.59 10.39
C THR A 281 -5.86 1.33 9.10
N ARG A 282 -5.99 2.66 9.19
CA ARG A 282 -6.34 3.48 8.03
C ARG A 282 -5.23 3.58 6.98
N VAL A 283 -3.98 3.62 7.42
CA VAL A 283 -2.83 3.57 6.50
C VAL A 283 -2.71 2.20 5.87
N ALA A 284 -2.85 1.12 6.67
CA ALA A 284 -2.86 -0.26 6.17
C ALA A 284 -3.93 -0.47 5.09
N GLN A 285 -5.13 0.07 5.29
CA GLN A 285 -6.23 -0.01 4.34
C GLN A 285 -5.86 0.63 2.98
N ARG A 286 -5.17 1.75 2.97
CA ARG A 286 -4.71 2.43 1.75
C ARG A 286 -3.60 1.67 1.04
N LEU A 287 -2.65 1.17 1.82
CA LEU A 287 -1.58 0.33 1.28
C LEU A 287 -2.15 -0.97 0.69
N LEU A 288 -3.17 -1.55 1.32
CA LEU A 288 -3.86 -2.73 0.81
C LEU A 288 -4.60 -2.43 -0.50
N ALA A 289 -5.31 -1.30 -0.59
CA ALA A 289 -5.98 -0.91 -1.83
C ALA A 289 -4.97 -0.74 -2.97
N MET A 290 -3.86 -0.05 -2.74
CA MET A 290 -2.78 0.09 -3.72
C MET A 290 -2.20 -1.28 -4.11
N ALA A 291 -1.94 -2.15 -3.14
CA ALA A 291 -1.42 -3.50 -3.40
C ALA A 291 -2.39 -4.34 -4.23
N ALA A 292 -3.69 -4.30 -3.91
CA ALA A 292 -4.72 -5.02 -4.64
C ALA A 292 -4.83 -4.55 -6.10
N GLY A 293 -4.80 -3.23 -6.35
CA GLY A 293 -4.80 -2.68 -7.71
C GLY A 293 -3.56 -3.09 -8.50
N ILE A 294 -2.36 -3.00 -7.92
CA ILE A 294 -1.11 -3.41 -8.58
C ILE A 294 -1.14 -4.91 -8.90
N TRP A 295 -1.53 -5.75 -7.94
CA TRP A 295 -1.63 -7.19 -8.13
C TRP A 295 -2.62 -7.54 -9.25
N HIS A 296 -3.81 -6.96 -9.24
CA HIS A 296 -4.82 -7.22 -10.27
C HIS A 296 -4.36 -6.74 -11.65
N ASN A 297 -3.70 -5.58 -11.73
CA ASN A 297 -3.12 -5.09 -12.97
C ASN A 297 -1.99 -6.01 -13.51
N TRP A 298 -1.26 -6.70 -12.63
CA TRP A 298 -0.32 -7.75 -13.03
C TRP A 298 -1.07 -8.94 -13.63
N MET A 299 -2.13 -9.41 -12.98
CA MET A 299 -2.91 -10.57 -13.41
C MET A 299 -3.64 -10.32 -14.76
N THR A 300 -4.11 -9.10 -14.98
CA THR A 300 -4.87 -8.71 -16.18
C THR A 300 -3.99 -8.13 -17.31
N GLY A 301 -2.66 -8.07 -17.11
CA GLY A 301 -1.72 -7.62 -18.14
C GLY A 301 -1.72 -6.11 -18.41
N VAL A 302 -2.34 -5.29 -17.55
CA VAL A 302 -2.33 -3.82 -17.67
C VAL A 302 -0.90 -3.29 -17.67
N THR A 303 -0.57 -2.42 -18.62
CA THR A 303 0.81 -1.90 -18.80
C THR A 303 1.28 -1.11 -17.58
N SER A 304 0.49 -0.17 -17.11
CA SER A 304 0.80 0.64 -15.92
C SER A 304 0.33 -0.07 -14.64
N LYS A 305 1.21 -0.83 -14.01
CA LYS A 305 0.86 -1.68 -12.86
C LYS A 305 0.23 -0.91 -11.69
N ARG A 306 0.63 0.34 -11.45
CA ARG A 306 0.11 1.18 -10.37
C ARG A 306 -1.09 2.05 -10.76
N SER A 307 -1.63 1.91 -11.97
CA SER A 307 -2.84 2.63 -12.34
C SER A 307 -4.03 2.13 -11.52
N LEU A 308 -4.76 3.04 -10.88
CA LEU A 308 -6.01 2.74 -10.16
C LEU A 308 -7.24 3.25 -10.91
N THR A 309 -7.06 3.86 -12.09
CA THR A 309 -8.12 4.53 -12.86
C THR A 309 -9.29 3.60 -13.25
N ALA A 310 -9.02 2.30 -13.40
CA ALA A 310 -10.07 1.33 -13.72
C ALA A 310 -10.96 0.98 -12.51
N PHE A 311 -10.57 1.36 -11.29
CA PHE A 311 -11.22 0.96 -10.05
C PHE A 311 -11.88 2.12 -9.31
N ASP A 312 -11.54 3.38 -9.64
CA ASP A 312 -12.09 4.59 -9.02
C ASP A 312 -13.27 5.13 -9.86
N HIS A 313 -14.46 4.94 -9.39
CA HIS A 313 -15.70 5.44 -10.03
C HIS A 313 -16.48 6.37 -9.11
#